data_41c8945e5fa7d6ec6405d639ce6c03f7
#
_entry.id   41c8945e5fa7d6ec6405d639ce6c03f7
#
_cell.length_a   1.000
_cell.length_b   1.000
_cell.length_c   1.000
_cell.angle_alpha   90.00
_cell.angle_beta   90.00
_cell.angle_gamma   90.00
#
_symmetry.space_group_name_H-M   'P 1'
#
loop_
_entity.id
_entity.type
_entity.pdbx_description
1 polymer ?
#
loop_
_entity_poly.entity_id
_entity_poly.type
_entity_poly.pdbx_seq_one_letter_code
_entity_poly.pdbx_strand_id
1 'polypeptide(L)'
;FVLLLVLLGYSIRNGNFELGFDFLFNADFSKLTGDAILIAMGHAFFTLSLGMGTVMVYGSYMPKNSSIPRAVLAVAFLDTIIALIAGLIIFPLVFASGLEPGSGPGLLFETLPIAFSGMWNGSIFGTAFFILVSIAALSSSISLIEPGIAWLEKTGINRLFATCGLGLICWLGGVASIYSSAVFDTLDYATAN
;
A
#
# COMPACT_ATOMS: atom_id res chain seq x y z
N PHE A 1 -5.56 -12.91 -2.23
CA PHE A 1 -4.41 -13.82 -2.40
C PHE A 1 -4.44 -14.56 -3.74
N VAL A 2 -5.53 -15.20 -4.14
CA VAL A 2 -5.60 -15.92 -5.43
C VAL A 2 -5.27 -14.97 -6.60
N LEU A 3 -5.85 -13.79 -6.64
CA LEU A 3 -5.59 -12.80 -7.68
C LEU A 3 -4.13 -12.33 -7.69
N LEU A 4 -3.53 -12.15 -6.51
CA LEU A 4 -2.12 -11.81 -6.38
C LEU A 4 -1.21 -12.91 -6.98
N LEU A 5 -1.50 -14.18 -6.72
CA LEU A 5 -0.74 -15.31 -7.28
C LEU A 5 -0.93 -15.45 -8.79
N VAL A 6 -2.14 -15.19 -9.31
CA VAL A 6 -2.41 -15.16 -10.75
C VAL A 6 -1.61 -14.05 -11.42
N LEU A 7 -1.56 -12.86 -10.85
CA LEU A 7 -0.77 -11.74 -11.35
C LEU A 7 0.73 -12.01 -11.26
N LEU A 8 1.20 -12.67 -10.21
CA LEU A 8 2.59 -13.12 -10.11
C LEU A 8 2.94 -14.11 -11.25
N GLY A 9 2.09 -15.10 -11.50
CA GLY A 9 2.25 -16.03 -12.62
C GLY A 9 2.27 -15.32 -13.98
N TYR A 10 1.45 -14.30 -14.16
CA TYR A 10 1.44 -13.46 -15.36
C TYR A 10 2.76 -12.67 -15.49
N SER A 11 3.25 -12.07 -14.41
CA SER A 11 4.51 -11.31 -14.37
C SER A 11 5.71 -12.21 -14.69
N ILE A 12 5.79 -13.40 -14.11
CA ILE A 12 6.86 -14.37 -14.39
C ILE A 12 6.89 -14.75 -15.87
N ARG A 13 5.73 -14.87 -16.52
CA ARG A 13 5.63 -15.31 -17.91
C ARG A 13 5.86 -14.19 -18.93
N ASN A 14 5.41 -12.98 -18.66
CA ASN A 14 5.37 -11.88 -19.62
C ASN A 14 6.31 -10.73 -19.24
N GLY A 15 6.79 -10.70 -17.99
CA GLY A 15 7.72 -9.71 -17.48
C GLY A 15 9.19 -10.08 -17.70
N ASN A 16 10.07 -9.12 -17.50
CA ASN A 16 11.51 -9.39 -17.39
C ASN A 16 11.83 -9.75 -15.93
N PHE A 17 11.60 -11.03 -15.59
CA PHE A 17 11.68 -11.51 -14.22
C PHE A 17 13.10 -11.43 -13.65
N GLU A 18 14.13 -11.64 -14.48
CA GLU A 18 15.52 -11.58 -14.06
C GLU A 18 15.91 -10.17 -13.59
N LEU A 19 15.60 -9.15 -14.39
CA LEU A 19 15.85 -7.75 -14.00
C LEU A 19 15.03 -7.32 -12.80
N GLY A 20 13.75 -7.71 -12.74
CA GLY A 20 12.88 -7.38 -11.61
C GLY A 20 13.33 -8.04 -10.30
N PHE A 21 13.78 -9.28 -10.38
CA PHE A 21 14.32 -10.01 -9.22
C PHE A 21 15.65 -9.40 -8.77
N ASP A 22 16.55 -9.13 -9.70
CA ASP A 22 17.85 -8.51 -9.41
C ASP A 22 17.67 -7.13 -8.77
N PHE A 23 16.76 -6.33 -9.29
CA PHE A 23 16.42 -5.02 -8.72
C PHE A 23 15.94 -5.09 -7.26
N LEU A 24 15.16 -6.12 -6.91
CA LEU A 24 14.62 -6.28 -5.56
C LEU A 24 15.61 -6.89 -4.57
N PHE A 25 16.44 -7.81 -5.01
CA PHE A 25 17.24 -8.65 -4.12
C PHE A 25 18.75 -8.44 -4.22
N ASN A 26 19.24 -7.80 -5.28
CA ASN A 26 20.66 -7.48 -5.43
C ASN A 26 20.96 -6.16 -4.68
N ALA A 27 21.07 -6.26 -3.36
CA ALA A 27 21.28 -5.13 -2.49
C ALA A 27 22.73 -4.60 -2.60
N ASP A 28 22.86 -3.32 -2.96
CA ASP A 28 24.12 -2.60 -2.93
C ASP A 28 24.36 -1.98 -1.54
N PHE A 29 25.03 -2.74 -0.69
CA PHE A 29 25.33 -2.29 0.67
C PHE A 29 26.26 -1.07 0.74
N SER A 30 26.92 -0.69 -0.37
CA SER A 30 27.73 0.53 -0.41
C SER A 30 26.90 1.81 -0.31
N LYS A 31 25.62 1.72 -0.67
CA LYS A 31 24.64 2.81 -0.60
C LYS A 31 23.90 2.89 0.74
N LEU A 32 24.19 1.99 1.68
CA LEU A 32 23.55 1.97 2.99
C LEU A 32 24.11 3.09 3.87
N THR A 33 23.40 4.20 3.92
CA THR A 33 23.71 5.35 4.77
C THR A 33 22.81 5.37 6.02
N GLY A 34 23.17 6.19 7.02
CA GLY A 34 22.30 6.42 8.18
C GLY A 34 20.91 6.93 7.78
N ASP A 35 20.84 7.81 6.78
CA ASP A 35 19.59 8.34 6.26
C ASP A 35 18.75 7.26 5.56
N ALA A 36 19.38 6.35 4.82
CA ALA A 36 18.69 5.22 4.21
C ALA A 36 18.03 4.31 5.27
N ILE A 37 18.69 4.10 6.40
CA ILE A 37 18.12 3.33 7.52
C ILE A 37 16.91 4.07 8.14
N LEU A 38 17.01 5.37 8.33
CA LEU A 38 15.89 6.18 8.87
C LEU A 38 14.69 6.18 7.93
N ILE A 39 14.92 6.32 6.63
CA ILE A 39 13.86 6.24 5.61
C ILE A 39 13.20 4.85 5.62
N ALA A 40 14.00 3.78 5.69
CA ALA A 40 13.47 2.41 5.75
C ALA A 40 12.65 2.16 7.02
N MET A 41 13.10 2.70 8.16
CA MET A 41 12.34 2.65 9.42
C MET A 41 11.02 3.41 9.30
N GLY A 42 11.04 4.64 8.78
CA GLY A 42 9.84 5.44 8.55
C GLY A 42 8.84 4.71 7.65
N HIS A 43 9.33 4.09 6.57
CA HIS A 43 8.50 3.29 5.68
C HIS A 43 7.89 2.07 6.40
N ALA A 44 8.66 1.35 7.21
CA ALA A 44 8.15 0.23 8.01
C ALA A 44 7.08 0.67 9.02
N PHE A 45 7.26 1.82 9.68
CA PHE A 45 6.25 2.41 10.56
C PHE A 45 4.96 2.74 9.82
N PHE A 46 5.08 3.28 8.61
CA PHE A 46 3.94 3.63 7.78
C PHE A 46 3.16 2.39 7.31
N THR A 47 3.83 1.36 6.75
CA THR A 47 3.14 0.16 6.23
C THR A 47 2.44 -0.63 7.33
N LEU A 48 3.03 -0.69 8.52
CA LEU A 48 2.46 -1.35 9.70
C LEU A 48 1.47 -0.45 10.46
N SER A 49 1.18 0.76 9.97
CA SER A 49 0.28 1.74 10.60
C SER A 49 0.64 2.04 12.07
N LEU A 50 1.93 2.04 12.39
CA LEU A 50 2.43 2.34 13.73
C LEU A 50 2.34 3.86 13.99
N GLY A 51 1.94 4.25 15.20
CA GLY A 51 1.79 5.65 15.58
C GLY A 51 0.43 6.28 15.23
N MET A 52 -0.33 5.72 14.29
CA MET A 52 -1.63 6.24 13.83
C MET A 52 -2.82 5.83 14.71
N GLY A 53 -2.60 5.08 15.78
CA GLY A 53 -3.66 4.59 16.67
C GLY A 53 -4.39 3.33 16.16
N THR A 54 -4.26 2.96 14.91
CA THR A 54 -4.93 1.81 14.27
C THR A 54 -4.63 0.50 15.02
N VAL A 55 -3.35 0.23 15.29
CA VAL A 55 -2.91 -0.97 16.03
C VAL A 55 -3.49 -1.03 17.45
N MET A 56 -3.63 0.13 18.13
CA MET A 56 -4.24 0.20 19.46
C MET A 56 -5.73 -0.15 19.41
N VAL A 57 -6.46 0.38 18.42
CA VAL A 57 -7.89 0.12 18.28
C VAL A 57 -8.12 -1.35 17.95
N TYR A 58 -7.42 -1.91 16.99
CA TYR A 58 -7.52 -3.34 16.68
C TYR A 58 -7.07 -4.23 17.85
N GLY A 59 -6.04 -3.82 18.58
CA GLY A 59 -5.64 -4.48 19.81
C GLY A 59 -6.76 -4.54 20.85
N SER A 60 -7.58 -3.49 20.95
CA SER A 60 -8.73 -3.46 21.86
C SER A 60 -9.85 -4.42 21.45
N TYR A 61 -9.95 -4.78 20.19
CA TYR A 61 -10.95 -5.73 19.67
C TYR A 61 -10.51 -7.19 19.77
N MET A 62 -9.25 -7.43 20.12
CA MET A 62 -8.71 -8.80 20.24
C MET A 62 -9.36 -9.55 21.41
N PRO A 63 -9.69 -10.86 21.22
CA PRO A 63 -10.14 -11.72 22.31
C PRO A 63 -9.09 -11.78 23.43
N LYS A 64 -9.54 -11.84 24.69
CA LYS A 64 -8.66 -11.83 25.87
C LYS A 64 -7.60 -12.94 25.90
N ASN A 65 -7.85 -14.05 25.21
CA ASN A 65 -6.95 -15.22 25.12
C ASN A 65 -5.98 -15.15 23.94
N SER A 66 -5.96 -14.05 23.18
CA SER A 66 -5.08 -13.90 22.03
C SER A 66 -3.66 -13.52 22.45
N SER A 67 -2.68 -14.14 21.78
CA SER A 67 -1.26 -13.80 22.00
C SER A 67 -0.89 -12.61 21.14
N ILE A 68 -0.73 -11.43 21.76
CA ILE A 68 -0.31 -10.20 21.06
C ILE A 68 1.02 -10.40 20.31
N PRO A 69 2.09 -10.98 20.89
CA PRO A 69 3.35 -11.16 20.17
C PRO A 69 3.21 -12.01 18.90
N ARG A 70 2.41 -13.08 18.96
CA ARG A 70 2.17 -13.93 17.77
C ARG A 70 1.41 -13.18 16.69
N ALA A 71 0.41 -12.38 17.06
CA ALA A 71 -0.33 -11.57 16.11
C ALA A 71 0.57 -10.53 15.42
N VAL A 72 1.39 -9.82 16.20
CA VAL A 72 2.32 -8.80 15.66
C VAL A 72 3.35 -9.42 14.72
N LEU A 73 3.97 -10.55 15.11
CA LEU A 73 4.92 -11.26 14.24
C LEU A 73 4.26 -11.76 12.95
N ALA A 74 3.02 -12.30 13.04
CA ALA A 74 2.29 -12.74 11.85
C ALA A 74 1.96 -11.58 10.91
N VAL A 75 1.53 -10.43 11.44
CA VAL A 75 1.24 -9.24 10.64
C VAL A 75 2.52 -8.75 9.95
N ALA A 76 3.62 -8.55 10.68
CA ALA A 76 4.87 -8.08 10.11
C ALA A 76 5.41 -9.03 9.02
N PHE A 77 5.33 -10.35 9.26
CA PHE A 77 5.76 -11.36 8.29
C PHE A 77 4.91 -11.35 7.02
N LEU A 78 3.57 -11.31 7.17
CA LEU A 78 2.65 -11.27 6.04
C LEU A 78 2.77 -9.97 5.25
N ASP A 79 2.91 -8.83 5.91
CA ASP A 79 3.14 -7.53 5.28
C ASP A 79 4.38 -7.58 4.37
N THR A 80 5.51 -8.06 4.92
CA THR A 80 6.75 -8.19 4.16
C THR A 80 6.61 -9.14 2.97
N ILE A 81 5.98 -10.30 3.15
CA ILE A 81 5.78 -11.27 2.05
C ILE A 81 4.91 -10.66 0.95
N ILE A 82 3.81 -10.01 1.31
CA ILE A 82 2.91 -9.40 0.33
C ILE A 82 3.63 -8.29 -0.43
N ALA A 83 4.42 -7.46 0.26
CA ALA A 83 5.21 -6.40 -0.37
C ALA A 83 6.23 -6.97 -1.37
N LEU A 84 6.95 -8.03 -1.01
CA LEU A 84 7.88 -8.71 -1.92
C LEU A 84 7.18 -9.32 -3.13
N ILE A 85 6.04 -9.98 -2.94
CA ILE A 85 5.24 -10.52 -4.05
C ILE A 85 4.74 -9.38 -4.96
N ALA A 86 4.26 -8.28 -4.39
CA ALA A 86 3.83 -7.12 -5.16
C ALA A 86 4.99 -6.53 -5.98
N GLY A 87 6.18 -6.42 -5.40
CA GLY A 87 7.38 -6.02 -6.12
C GLY A 87 7.72 -6.97 -7.28
N LEU A 88 7.65 -8.29 -7.05
CA LEU A 88 7.86 -9.31 -8.09
C LEU A 88 6.77 -9.34 -9.17
N ILE A 89 5.63 -8.71 -8.92
CA ILE A 89 4.62 -8.47 -9.96
C ILE A 89 4.96 -7.20 -10.74
N ILE A 90 5.24 -6.11 -10.06
CA ILE A 90 5.35 -4.77 -10.63
C ILE A 90 6.64 -4.60 -11.43
N PHE A 91 7.80 -4.82 -10.81
CA PHE A 91 9.08 -4.50 -11.43
C PHE A 91 9.38 -5.30 -12.70
N PRO A 92 9.14 -6.63 -12.76
CA PRO A 92 9.34 -7.36 -14.02
C PRO A 92 8.49 -6.84 -15.19
N LEU A 93 7.24 -6.40 -14.92
CA LEU A 93 6.37 -5.83 -15.93
C LEU A 93 6.85 -4.47 -16.42
N VAL A 94 7.33 -3.63 -15.51
CA VAL A 94 7.90 -2.32 -15.85
C VAL A 94 9.15 -2.48 -16.71
N PHE A 95 10.09 -3.33 -16.31
CA PHE A 95 11.31 -3.58 -17.07
C PHE A 95 11.06 -4.24 -18.44
N ALA A 96 10.07 -5.13 -18.55
CA ALA A 96 9.69 -5.73 -19.84
C ALA A 96 9.16 -4.69 -20.84
N SER A 97 8.61 -3.58 -20.35
CA SER A 97 8.12 -2.48 -21.18
C SER A 97 9.22 -1.45 -21.52
N GLY A 98 10.46 -1.67 -21.07
CA GLY A 98 11.56 -0.73 -21.30
C GLY A 98 11.43 0.58 -20.50
N LEU A 99 10.60 0.58 -19.45
CA LEU A 99 10.37 1.74 -18.59
C LEU A 99 11.30 1.68 -17.37
N GLU A 100 11.67 2.84 -16.87
CA GLU A 100 12.37 2.93 -15.59
C GLU A 100 11.37 2.82 -14.43
N PRO A 101 11.73 2.11 -13.35
CA PRO A 101 10.88 2.02 -12.17
C PRO A 101 10.84 3.37 -11.47
N GLY A 102 9.73 4.08 -11.63
CA GLY A 102 9.43 5.27 -10.84
C GLY A 102 9.09 4.91 -9.39
N SER A 103 8.67 5.89 -8.62
CA SER A 103 8.24 5.72 -7.23
C SER A 103 6.88 6.38 -7.00
N GLY A 104 6.22 5.98 -5.91
CA GLY A 104 4.97 6.57 -5.48
C GLY A 104 3.80 6.40 -6.46
N PRO A 105 2.86 7.35 -6.48
CA PRO A 105 1.65 7.29 -7.32
C PRO A 105 1.94 7.21 -8.82
N GLY A 106 3.02 7.84 -9.30
CA GLY A 106 3.42 7.80 -10.71
C GLY A 106 3.72 6.39 -11.20
N LEU A 107 4.39 5.56 -10.41
CA LEU A 107 4.62 4.16 -10.73
C LEU A 107 3.30 3.41 -10.93
N LEU A 108 2.34 3.63 -10.03
CA LEU A 108 1.09 2.89 -10.02
C LEU A 108 0.10 3.34 -11.08
N PHE A 109 -0.05 4.67 -11.29
CA PHE A 109 -1.12 5.23 -12.12
C PHE A 109 -0.67 5.70 -13.51
N GLU A 110 0.64 5.85 -13.75
CA GLU A 110 1.19 6.24 -15.04
C GLU A 110 2.01 5.10 -15.67
N THR A 111 3.01 4.60 -14.96
CA THR A 111 3.94 3.60 -15.51
C THR A 111 3.28 2.24 -15.74
N LEU A 112 2.53 1.73 -14.77
CA LEU A 112 1.90 0.40 -14.89
C LEU A 112 0.80 0.31 -15.95
N PRO A 113 -0.11 1.28 -16.14
CA PRO A 113 -1.05 1.26 -17.26
C PRO A 113 -0.34 1.19 -18.62
N ILE A 114 0.77 1.94 -18.80
CA ILE A 114 1.58 1.90 -20.02
C ILE A 114 2.21 0.50 -20.19
N ALA A 115 2.79 -0.06 -19.14
CA ALA A 115 3.37 -1.40 -19.16
C ALA A 115 2.34 -2.46 -19.56
N PHE A 116 1.17 -2.46 -18.97
CA PHE A 116 0.09 -3.39 -19.33
C PHE A 116 -0.40 -3.21 -20.76
N SER A 117 -0.44 -1.98 -21.27
CA SER A 117 -0.97 -1.71 -22.64
C SER A 117 -0.16 -2.39 -23.74
N GLY A 118 1.14 -2.61 -23.53
CA GLY A 118 2.05 -3.26 -24.45
C GLY A 118 2.13 -4.79 -24.36
N MET A 119 1.43 -5.41 -23.38
CA MET A 119 1.58 -6.83 -23.06
C MET A 119 0.42 -7.69 -23.55
N TRP A 120 0.68 -9.00 -23.73
CA TRP A 120 -0.35 -9.99 -24.07
C TRP A 120 -1.47 -10.03 -23.04
N ASN A 121 -2.71 -9.85 -23.47
CA ASN A 121 -3.88 -9.72 -22.59
C ASN A 121 -3.72 -8.68 -21.46
N GLY A 122 -2.85 -7.67 -21.63
CA GLY A 122 -2.55 -6.67 -20.61
C GLY A 122 -3.78 -5.92 -20.12
N SER A 123 -4.79 -5.72 -20.97
CA SER A 123 -6.07 -5.12 -20.55
C SER A 123 -6.79 -5.92 -19.47
N ILE A 124 -6.81 -7.25 -19.58
CA ILE A 124 -7.46 -8.14 -18.59
C ILE A 124 -6.66 -8.15 -17.29
N PHE A 125 -5.36 -8.38 -17.38
CA PHE A 125 -4.48 -8.47 -16.21
C PHE A 125 -4.28 -7.11 -15.54
N GLY A 126 -4.23 -6.03 -16.32
CA GLY A 126 -4.22 -4.66 -15.79
C GLY A 126 -5.50 -4.34 -15.03
N THR A 127 -6.67 -4.68 -15.59
CA THR A 127 -7.95 -4.52 -14.88
C THR A 127 -7.97 -5.33 -13.58
N ALA A 128 -7.51 -6.58 -13.62
CA ALA A 128 -7.43 -7.44 -12.43
C ALA A 128 -6.48 -6.85 -11.37
N PHE A 129 -5.36 -6.28 -11.80
CA PHE A 129 -4.41 -5.60 -10.93
C PHE A 129 -5.05 -4.37 -10.23
N PHE A 130 -5.72 -3.50 -10.98
CA PHE A 130 -6.36 -2.32 -10.41
C PHE A 130 -7.57 -2.65 -9.53
N ILE A 131 -8.29 -3.73 -9.80
CA ILE A 131 -9.32 -4.26 -8.88
C ILE A 131 -8.66 -4.70 -7.56
N LEU A 132 -7.54 -5.44 -7.62
CA LEU A 132 -6.81 -5.87 -6.43
C LEU A 132 -6.34 -4.66 -5.61
N VAL A 133 -5.73 -3.67 -6.25
CA VAL A 133 -5.26 -2.43 -5.61
C VAL A 133 -6.42 -1.66 -4.99
N SER A 134 -7.57 -1.57 -5.68
CA SER A 134 -8.75 -0.89 -5.16
C SER A 134 -9.30 -1.55 -3.90
N ILE A 135 -9.35 -2.89 -3.87
CA ILE A 135 -9.78 -3.64 -2.67
C ILE A 135 -8.79 -3.44 -1.52
N ALA A 136 -7.48 -3.48 -1.82
CA ALA A 136 -6.45 -3.23 -0.82
C ALA A 136 -6.52 -1.80 -0.25
N ALA A 137 -6.66 -0.80 -1.12
CA ALA A 137 -6.81 0.61 -0.72
C ALA A 137 -8.07 0.84 0.12
N LEU A 138 -9.20 0.22 -0.25
CA LEU A 138 -10.45 0.32 0.51
C LEU A 138 -10.29 -0.26 1.92
N SER A 139 -9.67 -1.44 2.06
CA SER A 139 -9.43 -2.05 3.38
C SER A 139 -8.50 -1.20 4.25
N SER A 140 -7.46 -0.60 3.65
CA SER A 140 -6.56 0.31 4.34
C SER A 140 -7.26 1.61 4.77
N SER A 141 -8.10 2.18 3.92
CA SER A 141 -8.88 3.38 4.23
C SER A 141 -9.79 3.17 5.45
N ILE A 142 -10.50 2.03 5.49
CA ILE A 142 -11.35 1.66 6.63
C ILE A 142 -10.51 1.58 7.91
N SER A 143 -9.35 0.95 7.84
CA SER A 143 -8.45 0.79 8.99
C SER A 143 -7.91 2.13 9.50
N LEU A 144 -7.59 3.05 8.61
CA LEU A 144 -7.03 4.35 8.97
C LEU A 144 -8.05 5.30 9.63
N ILE A 145 -9.33 5.22 9.27
CA ILE A 145 -10.37 6.07 9.90
C ILE A 145 -10.91 5.48 11.20
N GLU A 146 -10.70 4.20 11.48
CA GLU A 146 -11.24 3.51 12.67
C GLU A 146 -10.83 4.15 14.00
N PRO A 147 -9.58 4.63 14.23
CA PRO A 147 -9.21 5.35 15.44
C PRO A 147 -10.04 6.61 15.68
N GLY A 148 -10.31 7.37 14.62
CA GLY A 148 -11.15 8.56 14.67
C GLY A 148 -12.59 8.22 15.02
N ILE A 149 -13.14 7.16 14.41
CA ILE A 149 -14.48 6.66 14.70
C ILE A 149 -14.59 6.24 16.17
N ALA A 150 -13.64 5.42 16.64
CA ALA A 150 -13.62 4.94 18.02
C ALA A 150 -13.50 6.08 19.04
N TRP A 151 -12.75 7.14 18.70
CA TRP A 151 -12.65 8.32 19.55
C TRP A 151 -13.97 9.11 19.60
N LEU A 152 -14.62 9.36 18.44
CA LEU A 152 -15.90 10.05 18.37
C LEU A 152 -17.00 9.28 19.10
N GLU A 153 -17.00 7.95 18.99
CA GLU A 153 -17.95 7.09 19.70
C GLU A 153 -17.83 7.24 21.22
N LYS A 154 -16.61 7.36 21.75
CA LYS A 154 -16.36 7.62 23.18
C LYS A 154 -16.87 9.01 23.64
N THR A 155 -16.96 9.98 22.74
CA THR A 155 -17.56 11.30 23.05
C THR A 155 -19.10 11.31 23.00
N GLY A 156 -19.72 10.16 22.71
CA GLY A 156 -21.17 10.00 22.68
C GLY A 156 -21.82 10.16 21.30
N ILE A 157 -20.99 10.30 20.24
CA ILE A 157 -21.49 10.36 18.86
C ILE A 157 -21.80 8.93 18.41
N ASN A 158 -22.96 8.73 17.79
CA ASN A 158 -23.31 7.43 17.22
C ASN A 158 -22.31 7.01 16.14
N ARG A 159 -21.87 5.74 16.17
CA ARG A 159 -20.90 5.17 15.25
C ARG A 159 -21.22 5.43 13.77
N LEU A 160 -22.51 5.35 13.40
CA LEU A 160 -22.93 5.60 12.02
C LEU A 160 -22.64 7.05 11.60
N PHE A 161 -22.97 8.04 12.45
CA PHE A 161 -22.69 9.44 12.15
C PHE A 161 -21.18 9.75 12.14
N ALA A 162 -20.41 9.14 13.04
CA ALA A 162 -18.96 9.27 13.05
C ALA A 162 -18.35 8.72 11.76
N THR A 163 -18.77 7.53 11.33
CA THR A 163 -18.29 6.89 10.10
C THR A 163 -18.65 7.70 8.87
N CYS A 164 -19.91 8.13 8.73
CA CYS A 164 -20.34 8.93 7.59
C CYS A 164 -19.64 10.29 7.55
N GLY A 165 -19.48 10.95 8.70
CA GLY A 165 -18.82 12.25 8.80
C GLY A 165 -17.33 12.19 8.43
N LEU A 166 -16.59 11.26 9.03
CA LEU A 166 -15.17 11.08 8.71
C LEU A 166 -14.98 10.57 7.27
N GLY A 167 -15.80 9.64 6.82
CA GLY A 167 -15.79 9.16 5.43
C GLY A 167 -16.02 10.27 4.42
N LEU A 168 -16.96 11.18 4.69
CA LEU A 168 -17.23 12.34 3.84
C LEU A 168 -16.02 13.31 3.82
N ILE A 169 -15.40 13.58 4.96
CA ILE A 169 -14.20 14.43 5.04
C ILE A 169 -13.05 13.82 4.22
N CYS A 170 -12.79 12.53 4.39
CA CYS A 170 -11.76 11.83 3.62
C CYS A 170 -12.07 11.84 2.12
N TRP A 171 -13.35 11.63 1.75
CA TRP A 171 -13.76 11.68 0.35
C TRP A 171 -13.57 13.08 -0.27
N LEU A 172 -13.98 14.13 0.44
CA LEU A 172 -13.76 15.51 -0.01
C LEU A 172 -12.28 15.85 -0.14
N GLY A 173 -11.44 15.41 0.81
CA GLY A 173 -9.98 15.55 0.74
C GLY A 173 -9.40 14.84 -0.47
N GLY A 174 -9.84 13.61 -0.75
CA GLY A 174 -9.43 12.84 -1.93
C GLY A 174 -9.85 13.53 -3.24
N VAL A 175 -11.08 14.04 -3.32
CA VAL A 175 -11.53 14.80 -4.49
C VAL A 175 -10.70 16.06 -4.68
N ALA A 176 -10.41 16.81 -3.61
CA ALA A 176 -9.57 18.00 -3.67
C ALA A 176 -8.14 17.69 -4.16
N SER A 177 -7.57 16.54 -3.74
CA SER A 177 -6.25 16.09 -4.18
C SER A 177 -6.19 15.73 -5.68
N ILE A 178 -7.30 15.25 -6.25
CA ILE A 178 -7.39 14.94 -7.69
C ILE A 178 -7.39 16.24 -8.52
N TYR A 179 -8.06 17.28 -8.04
CA TYR A 179 -8.18 18.55 -8.78
C TYR A 179 -7.01 19.51 -8.55
N SER A 180 -6.17 19.30 -7.54
CA SER A 180 -5.08 20.20 -7.19
C SER A 180 -3.84 19.43 -6.73
N SER A 181 -2.78 19.47 -7.55
CA SER A 181 -1.48 18.90 -7.17
C SER A 181 -0.92 19.53 -5.89
N ALA A 182 -1.13 20.83 -5.69
CA ALA A 182 -0.69 21.52 -4.48
C ALA A 182 -1.35 20.97 -3.21
N VAL A 183 -2.64 20.57 -3.28
CA VAL A 183 -3.33 19.92 -2.17
C VAL A 183 -2.76 18.52 -1.94
N PHE A 184 -2.54 17.76 -3.02
CA PHE A 184 -1.93 16.44 -2.95
C PHE A 184 -0.54 16.52 -2.29
N ASP A 185 0.35 17.37 -2.79
CA ASP A 185 1.71 17.55 -2.28
C ASP A 185 1.73 17.99 -0.81
N THR A 186 0.80 18.87 -0.41
CA THR A 186 0.68 19.31 0.99
C THR A 186 0.23 18.19 1.90
N LEU A 187 -0.75 17.39 1.48
CA LEU A 187 -1.24 16.24 2.26
C LEU A 187 -0.17 15.15 2.33
N ASP A 188 0.50 14.86 1.23
CA ASP A 188 1.60 13.87 1.18
C ASP A 188 2.74 14.30 2.11
N TYR A 189 3.19 15.56 2.03
CA TYR A 189 4.21 16.09 2.92
C TYR A 189 3.80 16.01 4.40
N ALA A 190 2.56 16.36 4.73
CA ALA A 190 2.07 16.35 6.11
C ALA A 190 1.90 14.94 6.70
N THR A 191 1.74 13.93 5.83
CA THR A 191 1.55 12.52 6.27
C THR A 191 2.83 11.70 6.21
N ALA A 192 3.80 12.09 5.37
CA ALA A 192 5.05 11.37 5.17
C ALA A 192 6.22 11.88 6.03
N ASN A 193 6.10 13.09 6.60
CA ASN A 193 7.08 13.72 7.49
C ASN A 193 6.46 14.03 8.86
#